data_52cc6cc61ddf8c5426cf477d124065d6
#
_entry.id   52cc6cc61ddf8c5426cf477d124065d6
#
_cell.length_a   1.000
_cell.length_b   1.000
_cell.length_c   1.000
_cell.angle_alpha   90.00
_cell.angle_beta   90.00
_cell.angle_gamma   90.00
#
_symmetry.space_group_name_H-M   'P 1'
#
loop_
_entity.id
_entity.type
_entity.pdbx_description
1 polymer ?
#
loop_
_entity_poly.entity_id
_entity_poly.type
_entity_poly.pdbx_seq_one_letter_code
_entity_poly.pdbx_strand_id
1 'polypeptide(L)' 'MTINHAPKPLGNADRLPSFEPITVRIPAAIQMTGIGRSKLYELMAEGALDVVKVGTSTLITVESIKRMLDARRL' A
#
# COMPACT_ATOMS: atom_id res chain seq x y z
N MET A 1 5.99 19.66 24.88
CA MET A 1 5.96 19.51 24.35
C MET A 1 6.20 19.28 23.98
N THR A 2 5.94 18.99 24.31
CA THR A 2 5.96 18.66 23.71
C THR A 2 6.11 18.06 23.44
N ILE A 3 5.88 17.74 23.91
CA ILE A 3 5.83 17.16 23.39
C ILE A 3 6.06 16.66 23.06
N ASN A 4 6.03 16.29 23.42
CA ASN A 4 6.06 15.82 22.74
C ASN A 4 6.37 15.43 22.51
N HIS A 5 6.39 14.96 22.99
CA HIS A 5 6.47 14.58 22.44
C HIS A 5 6.77 14.06 22.24
N ALA A 6 6.77 13.81 22.89
CA ALA A 6 6.84 13.37 22.42
C ALA A 6 7.11 12.77 22.20
N PRO A 7 7.10 12.32 22.59
CA PRO A 7 7.13 11.71 22.13
C PRO A 7 7.48 11.11 21.78
N LYS A 8 7.57 10.53 22.00
CA LYS A 8 7.69 9.97 21.40
C LYS A 8 7.96 9.21 21.08
N PRO A 9 7.96 8.76 21.41
CA PRO A 9 7.98 8.03 20.87
C PRO A 9 8.27 7.29 20.52
N LEU A 10 8.22 6.85 20.80
CA LEU A 10 8.31 6.23 20.14
C LEU A 10 8.75 5.78 19.40
N GLY A 11 8.81 5.50 19.52
CA GLY A 11 9.09 5.17 18.59
C GLY A 11 9.26 5.00 17.85
N ASN A 12 8.98 4.80 17.96
CA ASN A 12 8.81 4.80 17.03
C ASN A 12 8.59 5.22 16.53
N ALA A 13 8.40 5.46 17.11
CA ALA A 13 7.92 5.89 16.48
C ALA A 13 8.07 6.50 16.00
N ASP A 14 8.33 6.60 16.34
CA ASP A 14 8.35 7.10 15.53
C ASP A 14 8.29 7.01 14.61
N ARG A 15 8.29 7.01 14.59
CA ARG A 15 7.75 6.71 13.66
C ARG A 15 6.67 6.80 13.31
N LEU A 16 6.30 7.19 13.50
CA LEU A 16 5.10 7.13 13.28
C LEU A 16 4.37 8.13 12.69
N PRO A 17 4.50 9.14 12.61
CA PRO A 17 3.46 10.05 12.31
C PRO A 17 2.84 9.87 10.99
N SER A 18 3.49 9.42 10.02
CA SER A 18 2.78 9.09 8.80
C SER A 18 2.75 7.59 8.70
N PHE A 19 1.55 7.06 8.66
CA PHE A 19 1.34 5.65 8.56
C PHE A 19 1.08 5.31 7.12
N GLU A 20 2.00 4.61 6.52
CA GLU A 20 1.79 4.13 5.18
C GLU A 20 1.18 2.74 5.31
N PRO A 21 0.04 2.48 4.69
CA PRO A 21 -0.57 1.16 4.80
C PRO A 21 0.34 0.10 4.18
N ILE A 22 0.34 -1.08 4.78
CA ILE A 22 1.11 -2.21 4.28
C ILE A 22 0.38 -2.84 3.10
N THR A 23 -0.94 -2.96 3.23
CA THR A 23 -1.79 -3.52 2.18
C THR A 23 -3.02 -2.65 2.03
N VAL A 24 -3.64 -2.75 0.86
CA VAL A 24 -4.91 -2.06 0.59
C VAL A 24 -5.84 -3.00 -0.15
N ARG A 25 -7.13 -2.74 -0.03
CA ARG A 25 -8.15 -3.47 -0.77
C ARG A 25 -8.24 -2.92 -2.19
N ILE A 26 -8.94 -3.66 -3.05
CA ILE A 26 -9.05 -3.29 -4.46
C ILE A 26 -9.59 -1.86 -4.66
N PRO A 27 -10.69 -1.45 -4.00
CA PRO A 27 -11.18 -0.08 -4.22
C PRO A 27 -10.16 0.98 -3.86
N ALA A 28 -9.41 0.76 -2.77
CA ALA A 28 -8.38 1.70 -2.37
C ALA A 28 -7.23 1.72 -3.37
N ALA A 29 -6.85 0.55 -3.89
CA ALA A 29 -5.79 0.47 -4.88
C ALA A 29 -6.16 1.23 -6.14
N ILE A 30 -7.41 1.15 -6.56
CA ILE A 30 -7.91 1.90 -7.72
C ILE A 30 -7.77 3.39 -7.47
N GLN A 31 -8.18 3.85 -6.28
CA GLN A 31 -8.09 5.27 -5.93
C GLN A 31 -6.64 5.75 -5.88
N MET A 32 -5.76 4.94 -5.31
CA MET A 32 -4.37 5.32 -5.14
C MET A 32 -3.62 5.40 -6.46
N THR A 33 -3.92 4.49 -7.38
CA THR A 33 -3.16 4.36 -8.62
C THR A 33 -3.81 5.01 -9.82
N GLY A 34 -5.11 5.19 -9.78
CA GLY A 34 -5.85 5.66 -10.96
C GLY A 34 -6.02 4.57 -12.02
N ILE A 35 -5.62 3.34 -11.70
CA ILE A 35 -5.75 2.22 -12.62
C ILE A 35 -7.15 1.61 -12.45
N GLY A 36 -7.82 1.33 -13.57
CA GLY A 36 -9.15 0.74 -13.51
C GLY A 36 -9.13 -0.68 -12.99
N ARG A 37 -10.30 -1.15 -12.56
CA ARG A 37 -10.44 -2.47 -11.95
C ARG A 37 -9.94 -3.59 -12.85
N SER A 38 -10.35 -3.58 -14.11
CA SER A 38 -9.97 -4.65 -15.04
C SER A 38 -8.47 -4.75 -15.20
N LYS A 39 -7.82 -3.61 -15.38
CA LYS A 39 -6.37 -3.60 -15.55
C LYS A 39 -5.67 -4.03 -14.28
N LEU A 40 -6.23 -3.64 -13.13
CA LEU A 40 -5.66 -4.03 -11.85
C LEU A 40 -5.68 -5.55 -11.70
N TYR A 41 -6.80 -6.18 -12.06
CA TYR A 41 -6.88 -7.64 -11.99
C TYR A 41 -5.92 -8.32 -12.97
N GLU A 42 -5.70 -7.72 -14.14
CA GLU A 42 -4.70 -8.24 -15.07
C GLU A 42 -3.32 -8.23 -14.45
N LEU A 43 -2.98 -7.12 -13.80
CA LEU A 43 -1.67 -6.99 -13.15
C LEU A 43 -1.51 -7.99 -12.03
N MET A 44 -2.58 -8.26 -11.31
CA MET A 44 -2.57 -9.27 -10.26
C MET A 44 -2.33 -10.66 -10.84
N ALA A 45 -3.00 -10.96 -11.96
CA ALA A 45 -2.87 -12.26 -12.61
C ALA A 45 -1.49 -12.47 -13.21
N GLU A 46 -0.86 -11.41 -13.68
CA GLU A 46 0.49 -11.48 -14.25
C GLU A 46 1.57 -11.65 -13.19
N GLY A 47 1.22 -11.42 -11.93
CA GLY A 47 2.21 -11.44 -10.88
C GLY A 47 2.94 -10.12 -10.70
N ALA A 48 2.47 -9.06 -11.37
CA ALA A 48 3.07 -7.73 -11.20
C ALA A 48 2.71 -7.11 -9.86
N LEU A 49 1.64 -7.59 -9.24
CA LEU A 49 1.21 -7.14 -7.92
C LEU A 49 1.14 -8.35 -6.98
N ASP A 50 1.59 -8.14 -5.75
CA ASP A 50 1.53 -9.19 -4.74
C ASP A 50 0.18 -9.14 -4.05
N VAL A 51 -0.52 -10.25 -4.06
CA VAL A 51 -1.88 -10.37 -3.53
C VAL A 51 -1.86 -11.24 -2.29
N VAL A 52 -2.53 -10.77 -1.24
CA VAL A 52 -2.64 -11.50 0.02
C VAL A 52 -4.11 -11.70 0.33
N LYS A 53 -4.48 -12.93 0.66
CA LYS A 53 -5.85 -13.22 1.05
C LYS A 53 -5.91 -13.39 2.56
N VAL A 54 -6.75 -12.60 3.20
CA VAL A 54 -6.98 -12.71 4.64
C VAL A 54 -8.47 -12.89 4.83
N GLY A 55 -8.88 -14.10 5.18
CA GLY A 55 -10.31 -14.42 5.23
C GLY A 55 -10.91 -14.25 3.85
N THR A 56 -11.92 -13.40 3.74
CA THR A 56 -12.56 -13.11 2.45
C THR A 56 -12.00 -11.86 1.79
N SER A 57 -11.04 -11.20 2.44
CA SER A 57 -10.47 -9.97 1.92
C SER A 57 -9.33 -10.25 0.96
N THR A 58 -9.35 -9.57 -0.19
CA THR A 58 -8.26 -9.60 -1.15
C THR A 58 -7.48 -8.30 -0.97
N LEU A 59 -6.20 -8.44 -0.63
CA LEU A 59 -5.34 -7.29 -0.33
C LEU A 59 -4.16 -7.26 -1.27
N ILE A 60 -3.72 -6.06 -1.62
CA ILE A 60 -2.56 -5.86 -2.48
C ILE A 60 -1.52 -5.11 -1.65
N THR A 61 -0.28 -5.56 -1.67
CA THR A 61 0.77 -4.88 -0.90
C THR A 61 1.10 -3.56 -1.57
N VAL A 62 1.23 -2.52 -0.76
CA VAL A 62 1.57 -1.19 -1.28
C VAL A 62 2.96 -1.22 -1.91
N GLU A 63 3.85 -2.00 -1.34
CA GLU A 63 5.19 -2.14 -1.87
C GLU A 63 5.17 -2.65 -3.32
N SER A 64 4.34 -3.65 -3.60
CA SER A 64 4.26 -4.18 -4.96
C SER A 64 3.64 -3.17 -5.92
N ILE A 65 2.74 -2.33 -5.43
CA ILE A 65 2.16 -1.26 -6.24
C ILE A 65 3.26 -0.29 -6.64
N LYS A 66 4.08 0.12 -5.69
CA LYS A 66 5.18 1.04 -5.97
C LYS A 66 6.18 0.44 -6.94
N ARG A 67 6.54 -0.81 -6.72
CA ARG A 67 7.48 -1.50 -7.57
C ARG A 67 6.97 -1.62 -9.00
N MET A 68 5.69 -1.95 -9.14
CA MET A 68 5.06 -2.07 -10.45
C MET A 68 5.07 -0.75 -11.20
N LEU A 69 4.74 0.34 -10.50
CA LEU A 69 4.72 1.65 -11.13
C LEU A 69 6.12 2.11 -11.51
N ASP A 70 7.11 1.84 -10.66
CA ASP A 70 8.49 2.18 -10.96
C ASP A 70 8.99 1.44 -12.21
N ALA A 71 8.61 0.18 -12.34
CA ALA A 71 9.05 -0.61 -13.47
C ALA A 71 8.49 -0.11 -14.81
N ARG A 72 7.39 0.64 -14.75
CA ARG A 72 6.73 1.14 -15.95
C ARG A 72 6.94 2.64 -16.18
N ARG A 73 7.81 3.23 -15.39
CA ARG A 73 8.09 4.66 -15.52
C ARG A 73 8.82 4.94 -16.84
N LEU A 74 8.43 6.00 -17.52
CA LEU A 74 9.07 6.39 -18.79
C LEU A 74 10.28 7.27 -18.59
#